data_013004860bd68fbf00c3213f54a1e862
#
_entry.id   013004860bd68fbf00c3213f54a1e862
#
_cell.length_a   1.000
_cell.length_b   1.000
_cell.length_c   1.000
_cell.angle_alpha   90.00
_cell.angle_beta   90.00
_cell.angle_gamma   90.00
#
_symmetry.space_group_name_H-M   'P 1'
#
loop_
_entity.id
_entity.type
_entity.pdbx_description
1 polymer ?
#
loop_
_entity_poly.entity_id
_entity_poly.type
_entity_poly.pdbx_seq_one_letter_code
_entity_poly.pdbx_strand_id
1 'polypeptide(L)'
;MSTAITAKIISQAGKANPPSLVALYGGTLGERKASITEIENDLKAVGLNVIEFNARRYLSESDLCLPLVQQIVTELKGNAGNNGTTSDLVNRINESAPVILSTSLSSENRVEMIHQFDSAMKKLAAISIQKKPLVITLQGIERAVSGSFIKISEFISNYIN
;
A
#
# COMPACT_ATOMS: atom_id res chain seq x y z
N MET A 1 18.90 -9.94 13.77
CA MET A 1 18.09 -8.73 14.09
C MET A 1 16.75 -8.74 13.36
N SER A 2 16.67 -9.24 12.13
CA SER A 2 15.43 -9.32 11.35
C SER A 2 14.35 -10.18 11.99
N THR A 3 14.67 -11.32 12.55
CA THR A 3 13.72 -12.27 13.16
C THR A 3 12.84 -11.64 14.25
N ALA A 4 13.39 -10.76 15.10
CA ALA A 4 12.60 -10.09 16.14
C ALA A 4 11.64 -9.04 15.57
N ILE A 5 12.07 -8.32 14.52
CA ILE A 5 11.23 -7.33 13.81
C ILE A 5 10.13 -8.05 13.04
N THR A 6 10.47 -9.12 12.33
CA THR A 6 9.50 -9.97 11.61
C THR A 6 8.44 -10.52 12.56
N ALA A 7 8.84 -11.09 13.71
CA ALA A 7 7.91 -11.58 14.73
C ALA A 7 6.97 -10.48 15.24
N LYS A 8 7.49 -9.26 15.45
CA LYS A 8 6.69 -8.11 15.87
C LYS A 8 5.68 -7.72 14.79
N ILE A 9 6.09 -7.65 13.52
CA ILE A 9 5.19 -7.33 12.40
C ILE A 9 4.08 -8.39 12.31
N ILE A 10 4.41 -9.68 12.35
CA ILE A 10 3.44 -10.78 12.30
C ILE A 10 2.43 -10.66 13.46
N SER A 11 2.92 -10.40 14.69
CA SER A 11 2.04 -10.27 15.85
C SER A 11 1.12 -9.05 15.76
N GLN A 12 1.53 -7.99 15.10
CA GLN A 12 0.73 -6.79 14.88
C GLN A 12 -0.24 -6.96 13.72
N ALA A 13 0.19 -7.57 12.62
CA ALA A 13 -0.64 -7.80 11.45
C ALA A 13 -1.92 -8.61 11.77
N GLY A 14 -1.86 -9.53 12.73
CA GLY A 14 -3.03 -10.28 13.19
C GLY A 14 -4.00 -9.51 14.10
N LYS A 15 -3.61 -8.32 14.57
CA LYS A 15 -4.38 -7.51 15.55
C LYS A 15 -4.81 -6.15 14.98
N ALA A 16 -4.39 -5.85 13.75
CA ALA A 16 -4.41 -4.49 13.24
C ALA A 16 -5.80 -3.99 12.88
N ASN A 17 -6.33 -3.19 13.75
CA ASN A 17 -7.28 -2.13 13.45
C ASN A 17 -7.03 -1.01 14.48
N PRO A 18 -6.38 0.09 14.16
CA PRO A 18 -5.91 0.60 12.86
C PRO A 18 -4.58 -0.01 12.37
N PRO A 19 -4.17 0.25 11.11
CA PRO A 19 -2.92 -0.25 10.56
C PRO A 19 -1.72 0.21 11.40
N SER A 20 -0.76 -0.70 11.59
CA SER A 20 0.45 -0.43 12.36
C SER A 20 1.59 -0.02 11.46
N LEU A 21 2.33 1.03 11.86
CA LEU A 21 3.53 1.49 11.17
C LEU A 21 4.78 1.06 11.95
N VAL A 22 5.73 0.43 11.25
CA VAL A 22 7.05 0.09 11.78
C VAL A 22 8.11 0.82 10.96
N ALA A 23 8.92 1.65 11.61
CA ALA A 23 10.01 2.37 10.97
C ALA A 23 11.37 1.76 11.31
N LEU A 24 12.22 1.57 10.30
CA LEU A 24 13.59 1.09 10.43
C LEU A 24 14.56 2.26 10.28
N TYR A 25 15.35 2.51 11.31
CA TYR A 25 16.33 3.59 11.37
C TYR A 25 17.77 3.06 11.55
N GLY A 26 18.75 3.88 11.18
CA GLY A 26 20.16 3.59 11.36
C GLY A 26 20.79 2.81 10.21
N GLY A 27 22.08 2.50 10.35
CA GLY A 27 22.86 1.78 9.36
C GLY A 27 23.06 2.54 8.04
N THR A 28 23.82 1.92 7.14
CA THR A 28 23.96 2.38 5.76
C THR A 28 22.71 2.05 4.93
N LEU A 29 22.61 2.66 3.76
CA LEU A 29 21.53 2.36 2.81
C LEU A 29 21.52 0.87 2.39
N GLY A 30 22.73 0.29 2.19
CA GLY A 30 22.87 -1.11 1.82
C GLY A 30 22.39 -2.05 2.92
N GLU A 31 22.74 -1.78 4.17
CA GLU A 31 22.29 -2.56 5.32
C GLU A 31 20.78 -2.49 5.52
N ARG A 32 20.20 -1.29 5.41
CA ARG A 32 18.74 -1.13 5.48
C ARG A 32 18.01 -1.91 4.38
N LYS A 33 18.53 -1.82 3.13
CA LYS A 33 17.96 -2.57 2.01
C LYS A 33 18.03 -4.08 2.23
N ALA A 34 19.17 -4.58 2.69
CA ALA A 34 19.35 -6.00 3.00
C ALA A 34 18.39 -6.46 4.11
N SER A 35 18.26 -5.67 5.18
CA SER A 35 17.33 -5.97 6.29
C SER A 35 15.88 -5.98 5.84
N ILE A 36 15.46 -5.02 5.01
CA ILE A 36 14.09 -4.99 4.48
C ILE A 36 13.84 -6.21 3.61
N THR A 37 14.75 -6.55 2.70
CA THR A 37 14.61 -7.73 1.83
C THR A 37 14.52 -9.03 2.65
N GLU A 38 15.31 -9.16 3.71
CA GLU A 38 15.24 -10.31 4.62
C GLU A 38 13.86 -10.39 5.31
N ILE A 39 13.37 -9.26 5.84
CA ILE A 39 12.04 -9.17 6.46
C ILE A 39 10.93 -9.52 5.44
N GLU A 40 10.99 -8.98 4.23
CA GLU A 40 10.03 -9.27 3.17
C GLU A 40 9.97 -10.77 2.83
N ASN A 41 11.14 -11.40 2.72
CA ASN A 41 11.24 -12.84 2.47
C ASN A 41 10.66 -13.66 3.62
N ASP A 42 10.97 -13.31 4.87
CA ASP A 42 10.42 -13.96 6.05
C ASP A 42 8.89 -13.83 6.12
N LEU A 43 8.35 -12.63 5.83
CA LEU A 43 6.90 -12.39 5.81
C LEU A 43 6.20 -13.19 4.70
N LYS A 44 6.81 -13.27 3.52
CA LYS A 44 6.31 -14.09 2.41
C LYS A 44 6.36 -15.59 2.76
N ALA A 45 7.42 -16.03 3.43
CA ALA A 45 7.58 -17.42 3.85
C ALA A 45 6.49 -17.89 4.84
N VAL A 46 5.99 -16.98 5.70
CA VAL A 46 4.83 -17.24 6.58
C VAL A 46 3.48 -17.00 5.90
N GLY A 47 3.48 -16.74 4.60
CA GLY A 47 2.29 -16.64 3.76
C GLY A 47 1.54 -15.31 3.84
N LEU A 48 2.18 -14.22 4.29
CA LEU A 48 1.61 -12.88 4.24
C LEU A 48 1.73 -12.27 2.82
N ASN A 49 0.77 -11.41 2.48
CA ASN A 49 0.86 -10.64 1.25
C ASN A 49 1.76 -9.42 1.49
N VAL A 50 2.86 -9.34 0.77
CA VAL A 50 3.84 -8.25 0.89
C VAL A 50 3.92 -7.47 -0.40
N ILE A 51 3.64 -6.17 -0.32
CA ILE A 51 3.78 -5.21 -1.43
C ILE A 51 5.02 -4.36 -1.18
N GLU A 52 5.95 -4.39 -2.12
CA GLU A 52 7.21 -3.64 -2.06
C GLU A 52 7.07 -2.34 -2.85
N PHE A 53 7.01 -1.19 -2.17
CA PHE A 53 6.96 0.11 -2.81
C PHE A 53 8.29 0.84 -2.67
N ASN A 54 8.94 1.14 -3.81
CA ASN A 54 10.19 1.88 -3.84
C ASN A 54 9.95 3.31 -4.35
N ALA A 55 9.85 4.27 -3.43
CA ALA A 55 9.61 5.68 -3.73
C ALA A 55 10.68 6.32 -4.63
N ARG A 56 11.89 5.76 -4.68
CA ARG A 56 12.98 6.28 -5.54
C ARG A 56 12.68 6.18 -7.03
N ARG A 57 11.77 5.28 -7.42
CA ARG A 57 11.34 5.16 -8.82
C ARG A 57 10.45 6.32 -9.28
N TYR A 58 9.93 7.09 -8.31
CA TYR A 58 8.91 8.12 -8.53
C TYR A 58 9.33 9.48 -7.97
N LEU A 59 10.65 9.77 -7.93
CA LEU A 59 11.17 11.04 -7.37
C LEU A 59 10.76 12.27 -8.17
N SER A 60 10.37 12.10 -9.44
CA SER A 60 9.81 13.16 -10.29
C SER A 60 8.35 13.45 -10.03
N GLU A 61 7.66 12.55 -9.34
CA GLU A 61 6.24 12.71 -9.05
C GLU A 61 6.01 13.66 -7.87
N SER A 62 5.07 14.57 -8.01
CA SER A 62 4.67 15.48 -6.94
C SER A 62 3.85 14.80 -5.84
N ASP A 63 3.26 13.65 -6.13
CA ASP A 63 2.47 12.84 -5.21
C ASP A 63 2.77 11.35 -5.40
N LEU A 64 3.13 10.69 -4.32
CA LEU A 64 3.45 9.26 -4.30
C LEU A 64 2.24 8.36 -4.05
N CYS A 65 1.09 8.92 -3.69
CA CYS A 65 -0.11 8.13 -3.39
C CYS A 65 -0.65 7.42 -4.65
N LEU A 66 -0.67 8.11 -5.80
CA LEU A 66 -1.15 7.50 -7.04
C LEU A 66 -0.29 6.34 -7.51
N PRO A 67 1.05 6.44 -7.63
CA PRO A 67 1.90 5.29 -7.92
C PRO A 67 1.77 4.15 -6.91
N LEU A 68 1.61 4.47 -5.62
CA LEU A 68 1.39 3.46 -4.58
C LEU A 68 0.07 2.71 -4.80
N VAL A 69 -1.02 3.43 -5.06
CA VAL A 69 -2.32 2.82 -5.40
C VAL A 69 -2.21 1.90 -6.59
N GLN A 70 -1.58 2.36 -7.67
CA GLN A 70 -1.41 1.57 -8.89
C GLN A 70 -0.62 0.28 -8.63
N GLN A 71 0.41 0.34 -7.80
CA GLN A 71 1.17 -0.85 -7.43
C GLN A 71 0.35 -1.80 -6.56
N ILE A 72 -0.36 -1.30 -5.55
CA ILE A 72 -1.27 -2.10 -4.72
C ILE A 72 -2.31 -2.82 -5.58
N VAL A 73 -2.97 -2.09 -6.48
CA VAL A 73 -3.99 -2.64 -7.39
C VAL A 73 -3.40 -3.71 -8.31
N THR A 74 -2.20 -3.50 -8.82
CA THR A 74 -1.51 -4.47 -9.68
C THR A 74 -1.24 -5.78 -8.95
N GLU A 75 -0.73 -5.71 -7.72
CA GLU A 75 -0.47 -6.88 -6.90
C GLU A 75 -1.76 -7.61 -6.49
N LEU A 76 -2.77 -6.85 -6.07
CA LEU A 76 -4.07 -7.42 -5.71
C LEU A 76 -4.75 -8.07 -6.92
N LYS A 77 -4.67 -7.47 -8.11
CA LYS A 77 -5.16 -8.06 -9.35
C LYS A 77 -4.44 -9.37 -9.69
N GLY A 78 -3.11 -9.41 -9.53
CA GLY A 78 -2.31 -10.61 -9.74
C GLY A 78 -2.79 -11.77 -8.86
N ASN A 79 -3.08 -11.49 -7.60
CA ASN A 79 -3.56 -12.48 -6.63
C ASN A 79 -5.03 -12.90 -6.85
N ALA A 80 -5.89 -11.98 -7.30
CA ALA A 80 -7.32 -12.24 -7.54
C ALA A 80 -7.61 -13.03 -8.81
N GLY A 81 -6.63 -13.09 -9.72
CA GLY A 81 -6.81 -13.65 -11.06
C GLY A 81 -7.51 -12.69 -12.03
N ASN A 82 -7.41 -13.02 -13.30
CA ASN A 82 -7.92 -12.16 -14.38
C ASN A 82 -9.34 -12.60 -14.80
N ASN A 83 -10.35 -12.12 -14.10
CA ASN A 83 -11.76 -12.32 -14.43
C ASN A 83 -12.49 -10.98 -14.61
N GLY A 84 -13.71 -10.99 -15.16
CA GLY A 84 -14.48 -9.79 -15.42
C GLY A 84 -14.70 -8.92 -14.18
N THR A 85 -15.06 -9.54 -13.06
CA THR A 85 -15.30 -8.83 -11.78
C THR A 85 -14.03 -8.11 -11.30
N THR A 86 -12.87 -8.78 -11.34
CA THR A 86 -11.60 -8.17 -10.96
C THR A 86 -11.25 -7.00 -11.88
N SER A 87 -11.47 -7.16 -13.19
CA SER A 87 -11.20 -6.09 -14.18
C SER A 87 -12.09 -4.87 -13.93
N ASP A 88 -13.37 -5.06 -13.64
CA ASP A 88 -14.30 -3.96 -13.34
C ASP A 88 -13.90 -3.21 -12.06
N LEU A 89 -13.47 -3.93 -11.01
CA LEU A 89 -13.00 -3.31 -9.77
C LEU A 89 -11.73 -2.47 -10.03
N VAL A 90 -10.79 -3.02 -10.77
CA VAL A 90 -9.54 -2.32 -11.14
C VAL A 90 -9.83 -1.05 -11.95
N ASN A 91 -10.74 -1.12 -12.92
CA ASN A 91 -11.13 0.05 -13.72
C ASN A 91 -11.74 1.15 -12.84
N ARG A 92 -12.66 0.80 -11.94
CA ARG A 92 -13.25 1.76 -10.99
C ARG A 92 -12.22 2.42 -10.09
N ILE A 93 -11.23 1.67 -9.61
CA ILE A 93 -10.15 2.23 -8.80
C ILE A 93 -9.29 3.17 -9.64
N ASN A 94 -8.91 2.78 -10.86
CA ASN A 94 -8.07 3.60 -11.73
C ASN A 94 -8.77 4.89 -12.19
N GLU A 95 -10.09 4.88 -12.35
CA GLU A 95 -10.88 6.07 -12.67
C GLU A 95 -11.04 7.02 -11.50
N SER A 96 -11.24 6.47 -10.29
CA SER A 96 -11.51 7.27 -9.09
C SER A 96 -10.24 7.76 -8.38
N ALA A 97 -9.13 7.00 -8.40
CA ALA A 97 -7.91 7.34 -7.67
C ALA A 97 -7.32 8.72 -8.06
N PRO A 98 -7.14 9.08 -9.35
CA PRO A 98 -6.61 10.39 -9.72
C PRO A 98 -7.52 11.52 -9.25
N VAL A 99 -8.82 11.28 -9.21
CA VAL A 99 -9.85 12.24 -8.82
C VAL A 99 -9.79 12.55 -7.33
N ILE A 100 -9.71 11.53 -6.48
CA ILE A 100 -9.66 11.72 -5.02
C ILE A 100 -8.32 12.28 -4.55
N LEU A 101 -7.25 12.02 -5.29
CA LEU A 101 -5.91 12.52 -4.98
C LEU A 101 -5.66 13.93 -5.53
N SER A 102 -6.48 14.40 -6.48
CA SER A 102 -6.42 15.77 -6.98
C SER A 102 -7.25 16.72 -6.11
N THR A 103 -6.79 17.97 -5.98
CA THR A 103 -7.51 19.02 -5.21
C THR A 103 -8.55 19.79 -6.04
N SER A 104 -8.78 19.41 -7.31
CA SER A 104 -9.42 20.27 -8.34
C SER A 104 -10.92 20.02 -8.57
N LEU A 105 -11.60 19.18 -7.79
CA LEU A 105 -13.01 18.82 -8.07
C LEU A 105 -14.02 19.45 -7.10
N SER A 106 -15.24 19.63 -7.63
CA SER A 106 -16.42 20.02 -6.85
C SER A 106 -16.74 18.95 -5.77
N SER A 107 -17.24 19.41 -4.62
CA SER A 107 -17.44 18.56 -3.43
C SER A 107 -18.36 17.35 -3.65
N GLU A 108 -19.42 17.49 -4.46
CA GLU A 108 -20.40 16.41 -4.66
C GLU A 108 -19.82 15.25 -5.46
N ASN A 109 -19.17 15.52 -6.60
CA ASN A 109 -18.54 14.47 -7.41
C ASN A 109 -17.40 13.76 -6.66
N ARG A 110 -16.71 14.49 -5.77
CA ARG A 110 -15.62 13.91 -4.97
C ARG A 110 -16.12 12.88 -3.96
N VAL A 111 -17.23 13.12 -3.30
CA VAL A 111 -17.82 12.17 -2.33
C VAL A 111 -18.21 10.88 -3.02
N GLU A 112 -18.86 10.95 -4.17
CA GLU A 112 -19.22 9.75 -4.94
C GLU A 112 -17.98 8.94 -5.36
N MET A 113 -16.94 9.62 -5.85
CA MET A 113 -15.68 8.97 -6.25
C MET A 113 -14.95 8.32 -5.06
N ILE A 114 -14.98 8.94 -3.87
CA ILE A 114 -14.44 8.35 -2.65
C ILE A 114 -15.19 7.04 -2.32
N HIS A 115 -16.52 7.04 -2.36
CA HIS A 115 -17.31 5.84 -2.11
C HIS A 115 -17.05 4.73 -3.14
N GLN A 116 -16.93 5.09 -4.41
CA GLN A 116 -16.60 4.13 -5.47
C GLN A 116 -15.23 3.50 -5.26
N PHE A 117 -14.22 4.33 -4.95
CA PHE A 117 -12.86 3.89 -4.67
C PHE A 117 -12.82 2.95 -3.45
N ASP A 118 -13.36 3.39 -2.32
CA ASP A 118 -13.38 2.61 -1.07
C ASP A 118 -14.09 1.26 -1.26
N SER A 119 -15.26 1.26 -1.87
CA SER A 119 -16.01 0.04 -2.17
C SER A 119 -15.24 -0.90 -3.10
N ALA A 120 -14.60 -0.37 -4.15
CA ALA A 120 -13.86 -1.17 -5.11
C ALA A 120 -12.57 -1.73 -4.48
N MET A 121 -11.83 -0.93 -3.70
CA MET A 121 -10.63 -1.37 -2.98
C MET A 121 -10.95 -2.48 -1.97
N LYS A 122 -11.99 -2.32 -1.15
CA LYS A 122 -12.41 -3.33 -0.17
C LYS A 122 -12.80 -4.65 -0.85
N LYS A 123 -13.55 -4.60 -1.95
CA LYS A 123 -13.93 -5.79 -2.70
C LYS A 123 -12.73 -6.46 -3.34
N LEU A 124 -11.84 -5.70 -3.98
CA LEU A 124 -10.63 -6.24 -4.58
C LEU A 124 -9.72 -6.88 -3.53
N ALA A 125 -9.52 -6.22 -2.39
CA ALA A 125 -8.76 -6.76 -1.27
C ALA A 125 -9.39 -8.06 -0.74
N ALA A 126 -10.70 -8.10 -0.53
CA ALA A 126 -11.39 -9.29 -0.05
C ALA A 126 -11.22 -10.52 -0.96
N ILE A 127 -11.22 -10.29 -2.29
CA ILE A 127 -10.99 -11.35 -3.28
C ILE A 127 -9.52 -11.80 -3.29
N SER A 128 -8.59 -10.83 -3.23
CA SER A 128 -7.16 -11.05 -3.48
C SER A 128 -6.42 -11.58 -2.26
N ILE A 129 -6.75 -11.07 -1.07
CA ILE A 129 -5.98 -11.32 0.14
C ILE A 129 -6.50 -12.55 0.90
N GLN A 130 -7.69 -13.06 0.54
CA GLN A 130 -8.30 -14.24 1.18
C GLN A 130 -8.25 -14.15 2.72
N LYS A 131 -8.51 -12.96 3.25
CA LYS A 131 -8.45 -12.62 4.70
C LYS A 131 -7.04 -12.64 5.32
N LYS A 132 -5.98 -12.68 4.53
CA LYS A 132 -4.61 -12.54 5.04
C LYS A 132 -4.25 -11.06 5.18
N PRO A 133 -3.51 -10.67 6.24
CA PRO A 133 -3.04 -9.30 6.39
C PRO A 133 -2.16 -8.87 5.20
N LEU A 134 -2.30 -7.59 4.81
CA LEU A 134 -1.45 -6.95 3.81
C LEU A 134 -0.32 -6.20 4.51
N VAL A 135 0.91 -6.43 4.10
CA VAL A 135 2.08 -5.68 4.54
C VAL A 135 2.61 -4.86 3.36
N ILE A 136 2.76 -3.57 3.56
CA ILE A 136 3.36 -2.67 2.57
C ILE A 136 4.70 -2.20 3.09
N THR A 137 5.78 -2.51 2.37
CA THR A 137 7.11 -1.99 2.66
C THR A 137 7.38 -0.74 1.83
N LEU A 138 7.76 0.34 2.49
CA LEU A 138 8.06 1.63 1.87
C LEU A 138 9.56 1.87 1.90
N GLN A 139 10.21 1.89 0.74
CA GLN A 139 11.64 2.13 0.61
C GLN A 139 11.91 3.48 -0.07
N GLY A 140 12.96 4.18 0.37
CA GLY A 140 13.44 5.40 -0.28
C GLY A 140 12.57 6.64 -0.08
N ILE A 141 11.61 6.59 0.84
CA ILE A 141 10.68 7.68 1.12
C ILE A 141 11.36 8.92 1.72
N GLU A 142 12.54 8.73 2.32
CA GLU A 142 13.37 9.81 2.85
C GLU A 142 13.89 10.78 1.78
N ARG A 143 13.81 10.40 0.52
CA ARG A 143 14.22 11.22 -0.64
C ARG A 143 13.04 11.82 -1.41
N ALA A 144 11.84 11.47 -1.00
CA ALA A 144 10.62 12.01 -1.61
C ALA A 144 10.38 13.47 -1.19
N VAL A 145 9.47 14.13 -1.89
CA VAL A 145 9.04 15.48 -1.56
C VAL A 145 8.58 15.56 -0.10
N SER A 146 8.94 16.64 0.59
CA SER A 146 8.55 16.87 1.98
C SER A 146 7.03 16.70 2.16
N GLY A 147 6.65 15.93 3.18
CA GLY A 147 5.25 15.62 3.45
C GLY A 147 4.69 14.38 2.75
N SER A 148 5.41 13.78 1.79
CA SER A 148 4.94 12.56 1.09
C SER A 148 4.68 11.41 2.05
N PHE A 149 5.48 11.26 3.10
CA PHE A 149 5.27 10.22 4.11
C PHE A 149 3.95 10.41 4.87
N ILE A 150 3.64 11.66 5.25
CA ILE A 150 2.39 11.98 5.95
C ILE A 150 1.20 11.66 5.05
N LYS A 151 1.23 12.11 3.80
CA LYS A 151 0.16 11.84 2.81
C LYS A 151 -0.05 10.34 2.59
N ILE A 152 1.03 9.57 2.45
CA ILE A 152 0.94 8.11 2.29
C ILE A 152 0.33 7.47 3.54
N SER A 153 0.76 7.87 4.74
CA SER A 153 0.24 7.33 6.00
C SER A 153 -1.25 7.64 6.17
N GLU A 154 -1.67 8.86 5.86
CA GLU A 154 -3.08 9.27 5.86
C GLU A 154 -3.88 8.49 4.82
N PHE A 155 -3.34 8.32 3.61
CA PHE A 155 -3.99 7.55 2.56
C PHE A 155 -4.19 6.09 2.97
N ILE A 156 -3.14 5.42 3.47
CA ILE A 156 -3.24 4.03 3.95
C ILE A 156 -4.29 3.92 5.06
N SER A 157 -4.27 4.83 6.04
CA SER A 157 -5.20 4.82 7.16
C SER A 157 -6.65 5.04 6.74
N ASN A 158 -6.89 5.83 5.71
CA ASN A 158 -8.24 6.18 5.28
C ASN A 158 -8.86 5.20 4.29
N TYR A 159 -8.03 4.53 3.46
CA TYR A 159 -8.53 3.80 2.29
C TYR A 159 -8.11 2.33 2.21
N ILE A 160 -7.19 1.86 3.07
CA ILE A 160 -6.65 0.50 3.00
C ILE A 160 -6.93 -0.30 4.30
N ASN A 161 -7.93 0.10 5.05
CA ASN A 161 -8.40 -0.59 6.27
C ASN A 161 -9.38 -1.72 5.95
#